data_c6ced957e7c9244224461233937a1374
#
_entry.id   c6ced957e7c9244224461233937a1374
#
_cell.length_a   1.000
_cell.length_b   1.000
_cell.length_c   1.000
_cell.angle_alpha   90.00
_cell.angle_beta   90.00
_cell.angle_gamma   90.00
#
_symmetry.space_group_name_H-M   'P 1'
#
loop_
_entity.id
_entity.type
_entity.pdbx_description
1 polymer ?
#
loop_
_entity_poly.entity_id
_entity_poly.type
_entity_poly.pdbx_seq_one_letter_code
_entity_poly.pdbx_strand_id
1 'polypeptide(L)'
;QHSYHKFNSYANIISLPVYLSGAGYRTARCGKYHVGPENVYKFDQSIPGNSRSPVVMADNCKSFLREESDKPFFLYICTSDPHRGGGTATELPYNPDRFGNPKPGASYPGITEKIYDPAKVSVPGFLPDTATCRAEIAQYYQSVSRIDQGLGRLIQHLKEAGKWADTLFLYISDHGIAMPGAKTTLYEGGMHAPCIVRNPYEKNRGVKSDALVSWVDLTPSILDFAGALGNDGRSKAGVLNKLKSRTVTGEQRSRLAGGTIHGRSFIPILGETSTKDWDEGYASHTFHELTMYYP
;
A
#
# COMPACT_ATOMS: atom_id res chain seq x y z
N GLN A 1 -1.05 3.26 -13.29
CA GLN A 1 -0.82 4.38 -14.22
C GLN A 1 -0.55 3.81 -15.61
N HIS A 2 -1.08 4.44 -16.65
CA HIS A 2 -1.10 3.84 -17.97
C HIS A 2 -0.23 4.56 -19.01
N SER A 3 0.32 5.72 -18.70
CA SER A 3 1.10 6.52 -19.64
C SER A 3 2.12 7.40 -18.91
N TYR A 4 1.73 8.57 -18.47
CA TYR A 4 2.61 9.53 -17.79
C TYR A 4 2.14 9.81 -16.36
N HIS A 5 2.95 10.46 -15.59
CA HIS A 5 2.62 10.84 -14.21
C HIS A 5 1.29 11.60 -14.13
N LYS A 6 0.43 11.21 -13.19
CA LYS A 6 -0.95 11.71 -13.02
C LYS A 6 -1.91 11.37 -14.16
N PHE A 7 -1.57 10.42 -15.05
CA PHE A 7 -2.53 9.95 -16.04
C PHE A 7 -3.74 9.32 -15.36
N ASN A 8 -4.93 9.72 -15.77
CA ASN A 8 -6.17 9.12 -15.31
C ASN A 8 -6.35 7.74 -15.91
N SER A 9 -6.73 6.77 -15.11
CA SER A 9 -7.11 5.44 -15.61
C SER A 9 -8.30 5.53 -16.54
N TYR A 10 -8.37 4.60 -17.48
CA TYR A 10 -9.51 4.51 -18.38
C TYR A 10 -10.81 4.24 -17.61
N ALA A 11 -11.90 4.87 -18.04
CA ALA A 11 -13.19 4.79 -17.34
C ALA A 11 -13.79 3.37 -17.28
N ASN A 12 -13.34 2.47 -18.14
CA ASN A 12 -13.75 1.08 -18.17
C ASN A 12 -12.99 0.15 -17.21
N ILE A 13 -11.98 0.66 -16.50
CA ILE A 13 -11.27 -0.11 -15.48
C ILE A 13 -12.15 -0.28 -14.26
N ILE A 14 -12.16 -1.49 -13.72
CA ILE A 14 -12.79 -1.78 -12.44
C ILE A 14 -11.68 -1.96 -11.43
N SER A 15 -11.68 -1.09 -10.44
CA SER A 15 -10.69 -1.11 -9.38
C SER A 15 -11.07 -2.09 -8.27
N LEU A 16 -10.08 -2.47 -7.46
CA LEU A 16 -10.26 -3.37 -6.33
C LEU A 16 -11.38 -2.92 -5.36
N PRO A 17 -11.47 -1.65 -4.90
CA PRO A 17 -12.57 -1.24 -4.02
C PRO A 17 -13.93 -1.41 -4.66
N VAL A 18 -14.06 -1.21 -5.97
CA VAL A 18 -15.33 -1.42 -6.70
C VAL A 18 -15.68 -2.91 -6.75
N TYR A 19 -14.71 -3.80 -7.02
CA TYR A 19 -14.94 -5.25 -6.94
C TYR A 19 -15.41 -5.68 -5.55
N LEU A 20 -14.73 -5.21 -4.50
CA LEU A 20 -15.05 -5.57 -3.12
C LEU A 20 -16.40 -5.00 -2.68
N SER A 21 -16.75 -3.79 -3.05
CA SER A 21 -18.09 -3.24 -2.79
C SER A 21 -19.16 -4.09 -3.49
N GLY A 22 -18.91 -4.55 -4.71
CA GLY A 22 -19.78 -5.51 -5.42
C GLY A 22 -19.87 -6.87 -4.74
N ALA A 23 -18.81 -7.30 -4.05
CA ALA A 23 -18.79 -8.51 -3.25
C ALA A 23 -19.49 -8.36 -1.89
N GLY A 24 -19.96 -7.17 -1.56
CA GLY A 24 -20.68 -6.88 -0.32
C GLY A 24 -19.83 -6.32 0.81
N TYR A 25 -18.57 -5.95 0.52
CA TYR A 25 -17.72 -5.28 1.50
C TYR A 25 -18.09 -3.81 1.66
N ARG A 26 -17.94 -3.27 2.86
CA ARG A 26 -17.83 -1.84 3.10
C ARG A 26 -16.41 -1.41 2.76
N THR A 27 -16.23 -0.36 1.99
CA THR A 27 -14.91 0.08 1.55
C THR A 27 -14.60 1.49 2.04
N ALA A 28 -13.41 1.68 2.61
CA ALA A 28 -12.95 2.99 3.05
C ALA A 28 -11.49 3.24 2.66
N ARG A 29 -11.16 4.51 2.43
CA ARG A 29 -9.79 4.98 2.25
C ARG A 29 -9.43 6.05 3.27
N CYS A 30 -8.18 6.10 3.67
CA CYS A 30 -7.63 7.14 4.54
C CYS A 30 -6.22 7.56 4.06
N GLY A 31 -5.95 8.85 4.06
CA GLY A 31 -4.65 9.43 3.76
C GLY A 31 -4.39 9.73 2.29
N LYS A 32 -3.17 9.47 1.81
CA LYS A 32 -2.74 9.81 0.46
C LYS A 32 -3.59 9.09 -0.59
N TYR A 33 -4.06 9.84 -1.56
CA TYR A 33 -4.83 9.31 -2.69
C TYR A 33 -4.22 9.85 -3.99
N HIS A 34 -3.54 8.99 -4.72
CA HIS A 34 -2.73 9.38 -5.88
C HIS A 34 -3.11 8.57 -7.11
N VAL A 35 -4.38 8.34 -7.30
CA VAL A 35 -4.98 7.65 -8.45
C VAL A 35 -6.19 8.44 -8.94
N GLY A 36 -6.55 8.29 -10.20
CA GLY A 36 -7.68 8.98 -10.79
C GLY A 36 -8.18 8.28 -12.07
N PRO A 37 -9.38 8.57 -12.49
CA PRO A 37 -10.37 9.46 -11.88
C PRO A 37 -11.08 8.79 -10.69
N GLU A 38 -11.70 9.58 -9.81
CA GLU A 38 -12.30 9.08 -8.57
C GLU A 38 -13.46 8.11 -8.81
N ASN A 39 -14.21 8.28 -9.88
CA ASN A 39 -15.29 7.36 -10.24
C ASN A 39 -14.81 5.94 -10.59
N VAL A 40 -13.55 5.77 -11.00
CA VAL A 40 -12.92 4.46 -11.24
C VAL A 40 -12.47 3.83 -9.92
N TYR A 41 -11.89 4.63 -9.01
CA TYR A 41 -11.36 4.16 -7.72
C TYR A 41 -12.31 4.51 -6.57
N LYS A 42 -13.59 4.23 -6.76
CA LYS A 42 -14.63 4.62 -5.81
C LYS A 42 -14.58 3.77 -4.54
N PHE A 43 -14.47 4.44 -3.40
CA PHE A 43 -14.71 3.89 -2.07
C PHE A 43 -16.06 4.37 -1.54
N ASP A 44 -16.67 3.60 -0.65
CA ASP A 44 -17.93 4.00 0.01
C ASP A 44 -17.69 5.18 0.95
N GLN A 45 -16.51 5.23 1.59
CA GLN A 45 -16.13 6.27 2.53
C GLN A 45 -14.71 6.78 2.31
N SER A 46 -14.53 8.10 2.40
CA SER A 46 -13.24 8.76 2.53
C SER A 46 -13.06 9.28 3.96
N ILE A 47 -12.13 8.67 4.68
CA ILE A 47 -11.81 9.04 6.05
C ILE A 47 -10.75 10.12 6.03
N PRO A 48 -10.95 11.26 6.70
CA PRO A 48 -9.96 12.33 6.73
C PRO A 48 -8.70 11.90 7.48
N GLY A 49 -7.55 12.45 7.09
CA GLY A 49 -6.30 12.18 7.79
C GLY A 49 -5.12 12.92 7.18
N ASN A 50 -4.23 13.43 8.04
CA ASN A 50 -2.94 13.91 7.61
C ASN A 50 -2.04 12.73 7.30
N SER A 51 -1.68 12.55 6.06
CA SER A 51 -0.89 11.39 5.59
C SER A 51 0.55 11.34 6.12
N ARG A 52 1.01 12.35 6.87
CA ARG A 52 2.25 12.35 7.65
C ARG A 52 2.03 12.14 9.16
N SER A 53 0.80 11.90 9.57
CA SER A 53 0.45 11.55 10.96
C SER A 53 -0.26 10.18 10.99
N PRO A 54 0.47 9.07 10.79
CA PRO A 54 -0.13 7.74 10.68
C PRO A 54 -0.92 7.31 11.91
N VAL A 55 -0.56 7.80 13.10
CA VAL A 55 -1.32 7.52 14.34
C VAL A 55 -2.69 8.17 14.28
N VAL A 56 -2.78 9.45 13.88
CA VAL A 56 -4.07 10.14 13.72
C VAL A 56 -4.90 9.50 12.62
N MET A 57 -4.26 9.06 11.51
CA MET A 57 -4.96 8.30 10.48
C MET A 57 -5.60 7.03 11.03
N ALA A 58 -4.86 6.27 11.83
CA ALA A 58 -5.38 5.08 12.49
C ALA A 58 -6.52 5.40 13.46
N ASP A 59 -6.39 6.47 14.26
CA ASP A 59 -7.42 6.92 15.18
C ASP A 59 -8.71 7.35 14.45
N ASN A 60 -8.59 8.02 13.32
CA ASN A 60 -9.73 8.42 12.49
C ASN A 60 -10.45 7.22 11.84
N CYS A 61 -9.76 6.09 11.65
CA CYS A 61 -10.38 4.87 11.16
C CYS A 61 -11.15 4.10 12.23
N LYS A 62 -11.03 4.46 13.49
CA LYS A 62 -11.62 3.74 14.62
C LYS A 62 -13.14 3.56 14.51
N SER A 63 -13.89 4.60 14.14
CA SER A 63 -15.33 4.53 13.97
C SER A 63 -15.75 3.55 12.87
N PHE A 64 -15.05 3.59 11.72
CA PHE A 64 -15.28 2.67 10.62
C PHE A 64 -15.02 1.21 11.03
N LEU A 65 -13.96 0.95 11.81
CA LEU A 65 -13.62 -0.39 12.28
C LEU A 65 -14.61 -0.92 13.34
N ARG A 66 -15.16 -0.04 14.18
CA ARG A 66 -16.10 -0.39 15.24
C ARG A 66 -17.57 -0.43 14.80
N GLU A 67 -17.85 0.02 13.58
CA GLU A 67 -19.21 -0.01 13.07
C GLU A 67 -19.76 -1.44 13.08
N GLU A 68 -20.89 -1.63 13.74
CA GLU A 68 -21.62 -2.89 13.74
C GLU A 68 -22.22 -3.13 12.36
N SER A 69 -21.83 -4.21 11.73
CA SER A 69 -22.28 -4.56 10.39
C SER A 69 -22.00 -6.03 10.09
N ASP A 70 -22.96 -6.69 9.48
CA ASP A 70 -22.81 -8.06 8.94
C ASP A 70 -21.91 -8.09 7.69
N LYS A 71 -21.54 -6.91 7.17
CA LYS A 71 -20.69 -6.81 5.99
C LYS A 71 -19.23 -6.77 6.40
N PRO A 72 -18.36 -7.55 5.74
CA PRO A 72 -16.92 -7.40 5.90
C PRO A 72 -16.46 -6.03 5.40
N PHE A 73 -15.24 -5.66 5.74
CA PHE A 73 -14.68 -4.35 5.35
C PHE A 73 -13.39 -4.48 4.54
N PHE A 74 -13.14 -3.48 3.72
CA PHE A 74 -11.86 -3.21 3.09
C PHE A 74 -11.43 -1.79 3.46
N LEU A 75 -10.30 -1.67 4.16
CA LEU A 75 -9.71 -0.40 4.56
C LEU A 75 -8.37 -0.20 3.87
N TYR A 76 -8.26 0.84 3.05
CA TYR A 76 -7.05 1.26 2.37
C TYR A 76 -6.45 2.47 3.10
N ILE A 77 -5.29 2.29 3.74
CA ILE A 77 -4.55 3.36 4.40
C ILE A 77 -3.26 3.61 3.64
N CYS A 78 -3.05 4.86 3.21
CA CYS A 78 -1.88 5.24 2.44
C CYS A 78 -1.22 6.47 3.05
N THR A 79 -0.01 6.29 3.59
CA THR A 79 0.77 7.37 4.19
C THR A 79 1.55 8.16 3.14
N SER A 80 1.89 9.41 3.41
CA SER A 80 2.91 10.13 2.66
C SER A 80 4.31 9.73 3.10
N ASP A 81 4.48 9.33 4.35
CA ASP A 81 5.73 8.76 4.82
C ASP A 81 5.95 7.38 4.15
N PRO A 82 7.18 7.04 3.77
CA PRO A 82 8.42 7.81 3.86
C PRO A 82 8.77 8.54 2.55
N HIS A 83 7.80 9.12 1.85
CA HIS A 83 8.04 9.86 0.60
C HIS A 83 9.00 11.03 0.83
N ARG A 84 10.00 11.14 -0.04
CA ARG A 84 10.94 12.27 -0.02
C ARG A 84 10.23 13.58 -0.34
N GLY A 85 10.52 14.63 0.39
CA GLY A 85 9.99 15.98 0.20
C GLY A 85 9.07 16.45 1.32
N GLY A 86 8.77 17.76 1.31
CA GLY A 86 7.86 18.39 2.27
C GLY A 86 8.45 18.67 3.65
N GLY A 87 9.70 18.34 3.91
CA GLY A 87 10.39 18.77 5.11
C GLY A 87 10.73 20.26 5.07
N THR A 88 10.39 20.94 6.13
CA THR A 88 10.69 22.38 6.30
C THR A 88 11.66 22.64 7.47
N ALA A 89 12.02 21.59 8.20
CA ALA A 89 12.93 21.70 9.32
C ALA A 89 14.35 21.98 8.82
N THR A 90 14.87 23.13 9.19
CA THR A 90 16.21 23.58 8.84
C THR A 90 17.21 23.39 10.01
N GLU A 91 16.70 23.09 11.20
CA GLU A 91 17.46 22.98 12.44
C GLU A 91 17.85 21.56 12.81
N LEU A 92 17.47 20.56 12.01
CA LEU A 92 17.93 19.19 12.22
C LEU A 92 19.45 19.10 11.98
N PRO A 93 20.14 18.15 12.61
CA PRO A 93 21.60 18.00 12.48
C PRO A 93 22.08 17.93 11.04
N TYR A 94 21.20 17.64 10.12
CA TYR A 94 21.50 17.44 8.71
C TYR A 94 20.45 18.13 7.85
N ASN A 95 20.70 19.35 7.55
CA ASN A 95 19.84 20.21 6.73
C ASN A 95 20.13 20.09 5.25
N PRO A 96 19.10 20.24 4.41
CA PRO A 96 17.69 20.32 4.77
C PRO A 96 17.08 18.93 5.01
N ASP A 97 16.04 18.85 5.87
CA ASP A 97 15.28 17.61 5.97
C ASP A 97 14.59 17.29 4.65
N ARG A 98 14.66 16.04 4.24
CA ARG A 98 14.11 15.54 2.97
C ARG A 98 12.92 14.60 3.13
N PHE A 99 12.56 14.21 4.35
CA PHE A 99 11.56 13.17 4.62
C PHE A 99 10.39 13.65 5.50
N GLY A 100 10.16 14.95 5.54
CA GLY A 100 9.03 15.56 6.21
C GLY A 100 9.07 15.44 7.73
N ASN A 101 10.27 15.37 8.31
CA ASN A 101 10.42 15.36 9.74
C ASN A 101 10.12 16.74 10.34
N PRO A 102 9.52 16.81 11.52
CA PRO A 102 9.28 18.06 12.20
C PRO A 102 10.59 18.64 12.74
N LYS A 103 10.56 19.91 13.11
CA LYS A 103 11.67 20.57 13.81
C LYS A 103 11.96 19.87 15.15
N PRO A 104 13.21 19.96 15.65
CA PRO A 104 13.54 19.43 16.98
C PRO A 104 12.59 19.97 18.05
N GLY A 105 12.12 19.07 18.92
CA GLY A 105 11.13 19.39 19.97
C GLY A 105 9.66 19.46 19.49
N ALA A 106 9.41 19.36 18.20
CA ALA A 106 8.07 19.21 17.64
C ALA A 106 7.80 17.75 17.27
N SER A 107 6.52 17.36 17.21
CA SER A 107 6.08 16.04 16.75
C SER A 107 4.74 16.15 16.01
N TYR A 108 4.47 15.15 15.18
CA TYR A 108 3.11 14.96 14.68
C TYR A 108 2.21 14.43 15.79
N PRO A 109 0.91 14.78 15.80
CA PRO A 109 -0.01 14.34 16.84
C PRO A 109 0.00 12.81 17.02
N GLY A 110 0.15 12.37 18.27
CA GLY A 110 0.19 10.96 18.64
C GLY A 110 1.49 10.23 18.31
N ILE A 111 2.47 10.90 17.72
CA ILE A 111 3.79 10.34 17.37
C ILE A 111 4.80 10.70 18.44
N THR A 112 5.58 9.72 18.86
CA THR A 112 6.84 9.92 19.58
C THR A 112 7.97 9.98 18.56
N GLU A 113 8.54 11.15 18.34
CA GLU A 113 9.62 11.31 17.37
C GLU A 113 10.88 10.58 17.80
N LYS A 114 11.48 9.84 16.86
CA LYS A 114 12.69 9.07 17.07
C LYS A 114 13.77 9.54 16.13
N ILE A 115 14.71 10.30 16.66
CA ILE A 115 15.86 10.78 15.89
C ILE A 115 16.92 9.68 15.85
N TYR A 116 17.44 9.41 14.66
CA TYR A 116 18.46 8.41 14.41
C TYR A 116 19.83 9.09 14.24
N ASP A 117 20.84 8.47 14.84
CA ASP A 117 22.25 8.90 14.69
C ASP A 117 22.77 8.47 13.31
N PRO A 118 23.18 9.39 12.43
CA PRO A 118 23.75 9.05 11.14
C PRO A 118 24.97 8.16 11.18
N ALA A 119 25.74 8.20 12.26
CA ALA A 119 26.90 7.33 12.42
C ALA A 119 26.50 5.85 12.57
N LYS A 120 25.26 5.58 12.98
CA LYS A 120 24.74 4.24 13.29
C LYS A 120 23.79 3.67 12.23
N VAL A 121 23.49 4.43 11.18
CA VAL A 121 22.64 3.91 10.09
C VAL A 121 23.42 2.98 9.18
N SER A 122 22.73 1.99 8.62
CA SER A 122 23.27 1.15 7.55
C SER A 122 23.07 1.81 6.21
N VAL A 123 24.13 2.04 5.47
CA VAL A 123 24.09 2.57 4.11
C VAL A 123 23.94 1.40 3.14
N PRO A 124 22.89 1.34 2.31
CA PRO A 124 22.75 0.32 1.28
C PRO A 124 23.95 0.35 0.31
N GLY A 125 24.38 -0.83 -0.17
CA GLY A 125 25.59 -0.95 -1.01
C GLY A 125 25.51 -0.23 -2.36
N PHE A 126 24.33 0.18 -2.80
CA PHE A 126 24.16 0.97 -4.02
C PHE A 126 24.25 2.48 -3.80
N LEU A 127 24.44 2.94 -2.56
CA LEU A 127 24.59 4.35 -2.21
C LEU A 127 26.03 4.62 -1.74
N PRO A 128 26.55 5.85 -1.99
CA PRO A 128 27.84 6.24 -1.46
C PRO A 128 27.77 6.45 0.05
N ASP A 129 28.73 5.91 0.78
CA ASP A 129 28.82 6.10 2.23
C ASP A 129 29.48 7.45 2.54
N THR A 130 28.66 8.49 2.54
CA THR A 130 29.05 9.87 2.85
C THR A 130 28.24 10.41 4.02
N ALA A 131 28.75 11.44 4.68
CA ALA A 131 28.03 12.09 5.78
C ALA A 131 26.63 12.56 5.38
N THR A 132 26.47 13.13 4.16
CA THR A 132 25.17 13.55 3.63
C THR A 132 24.23 12.36 3.42
N CYS A 133 24.71 11.27 2.82
CA CYS A 133 23.89 10.09 2.59
C CYS A 133 23.42 9.47 3.91
N ARG A 134 24.33 9.33 4.88
CA ARG A 134 23.99 8.84 6.22
C ARG A 134 22.95 9.72 6.91
N ALA A 135 23.07 11.03 6.78
CA ALA A 135 22.12 11.98 7.33
C ALA A 135 20.72 11.81 6.72
N GLU A 136 20.64 11.70 5.41
CA GLU A 136 19.33 11.46 4.73
C GLU A 136 18.73 10.09 5.07
N ILE A 137 19.55 9.05 5.25
CA ILE A 137 19.07 7.74 5.70
C ILE A 137 18.54 7.83 7.15
N ALA A 138 19.19 8.57 8.02
CA ALA A 138 18.70 8.80 9.39
C ALA A 138 17.33 9.50 9.39
N GLN A 139 17.16 10.51 8.54
CA GLN A 139 15.87 11.19 8.33
C GLN A 139 14.80 10.24 7.77
N TYR A 140 15.17 9.37 6.83
CA TYR A 140 14.30 8.34 6.30
C TYR A 140 13.84 7.35 7.39
N TYR A 141 14.75 6.88 8.25
CA TYR A 141 14.41 5.99 9.36
C TYR A 141 13.44 6.65 10.34
N GLN A 142 13.60 7.95 10.62
CA GLN A 142 12.66 8.71 11.44
C GLN A 142 11.26 8.69 10.82
N SER A 143 11.17 8.92 9.51
CA SER A 143 9.91 8.87 8.77
C SER A 143 9.27 7.47 8.81
N VAL A 144 10.07 6.40 8.64
CA VAL A 144 9.58 5.02 8.75
C VAL A 144 9.08 4.72 10.17
N SER A 145 9.75 5.23 11.20
CA SER A 145 9.32 4.99 12.59
C SER A 145 7.95 5.58 12.90
N ARG A 146 7.51 6.64 12.20
CA ARG A 146 6.15 7.15 12.31
C ARG A 146 5.11 6.19 11.73
N ILE A 147 5.45 5.55 10.59
CA ILE A 147 4.58 4.52 10.00
C ILE A 147 4.40 3.36 10.97
N ASP A 148 5.49 2.87 11.56
CA ASP A 148 5.45 1.77 12.52
C ASP A 148 4.51 2.06 13.70
N GLN A 149 4.57 3.27 14.26
CA GLN A 149 3.67 3.70 15.33
C GLN A 149 2.20 3.75 14.86
N GLY A 150 1.95 4.24 13.65
CA GLY A 150 0.62 4.23 13.04
C GLY A 150 0.07 2.82 12.82
N LEU A 151 0.92 1.89 12.35
CA LEU A 151 0.54 0.48 12.19
C LEU A 151 0.21 -0.16 13.54
N GLY A 152 1.04 0.08 14.58
CA GLY A 152 0.77 -0.39 15.93
C GLY A 152 -0.59 0.10 16.45
N ARG A 153 -0.92 1.38 16.23
CA ARG A 153 -2.22 1.97 16.60
C ARG A 153 -3.37 1.35 15.82
N LEU A 154 -3.22 1.13 14.53
CA LEU A 154 -4.25 0.49 13.70
C LEU A 154 -4.53 -0.95 14.15
N ILE A 155 -3.47 -1.73 14.41
CA ILE A 155 -3.59 -3.10 14.93
C ILE A 155 -4.30 -3.10 16.30
N GLN A 156 -4.00 -2.13 17.16
CA GLN A 156 -4.70 -1.97 18.43
C GLN A 156 -6.20 -1.76 18.20
N HIS A 157 -6.60 -0.86 17.29
CA HIS A 157 -8.02 -0.62 17.00
C HIS A 157 -8.72 -1.84 16.38
N LEU A 158 -8.04 -2.62 15.54
CA LEU A 158 -8.56 -3.88 15.02
C LEU A 158 -8.81 -4.90 16.12
N LYS A 159 -7.89 -5.00 17.10
CA LYS A 159 -8.04 -5.88 18.26
C LYS A 159 -9.19 -5.43 19.15
N GLU A 160 -9.28 -4.13 19.46
CA GLU A 160 -10.35 -3.54 20.28
C GLU A 160 -11.74 -3.68 19.62
N ALA A 161 -11.78 -3.70 18.29
CA ALA A 161 -13.01 -3.93 17.53
C ALA A 161 -13.34 -5.41 17.36
N GLY A 162 -12.53 -6.34 17.91
CA GLY A 162 -12.72 -7.78 17.76
C GLY A 162 -12.48 -8.32 16.34
N LYS A 163 -11.90 -7.53 15.44
CA LYS A 163 -11.77 -7.85 14.00
C LYS A 163 -10.37 -8.36 13.61
N TRP A 164 -9.42 -8.33 14.54
CA TRP A 164 -8.04 -8.75 14.22
C TRP A 164 -7.94 -10.24 13.87
N ALA A 165 -8.77 -11.09 14.46
CA ALA A 165 -8.69 -12.54 14.30
C ALA A 165 -8.97 -13.01 12.86
N ASP A 166 -9.78 -12.27 12.12
CA ASP A 166 -10.27 -12.62 10.77
C ASP A 166 -9.90 -11.57 9.69
N THR A 167 -9.01 -10.62 10.01
CA THR A 167 -8.53 -9.62 9.07
C THR A 167 -7.25 -10.07 8.35
N LEU A 168 -7.28 -10.12 7.02
CA LEU A 168 -6.08 -10.12 6.19
C LEU A 168 -5.42 -8.75 6.30
N PHE A 169 -4.16 -8.70 6.74
CA PHE A 169 -3.41 -7.46 6.90
C PHE A 169 -2.20 -7.46 5.96
N LEU A 170 -2.13 -6.46 5.09
CA LEU A 170 -1.02 -6.28 4.16
C LEU A 170 -0.31 -4.96 4.44
N TYR A 171 1.01 -5.01 4.55
CA TYR A 171 1.88 -3.85 4.53
C TYR A 171 2.80 -3.92 3.33
N ILE A 172 2.74 -2.92 2.49
CA ILE A 172 3.52 -2.83 1.25
C ILE A 172 4.05 -1.41 1.06
N SER A 173 5.08 -1.27 0.22
CA SER A 173 5.45 0.01 -0.41
C SER A 173 5.17 -0.07 -1.90
N ASP A 174 4.82 1.05 -2.52
CA ASP A 174 4.57 1.13 -3.97
C ASP A 174 5.86 0.97 -4.79
N HIS A 175 7.02 1.34 -4.24
CA HIS A 175 8.36 1.22 -4.83
C HIS A 175 9.44 1.37 -3.75
N GLY A 176 10.70 1.34 -4.16
CA GLY A 176 11.83 1.50 -3.27
C GLY A 176 12.05 2.94 -2.78
N ILE A 177 13.07 3.12 -1.95
CA ILE A 177 13.44 4.39 -1.33
C ILE A 177 13.74 5.47 -2.39
N ALA A 178 13.37 6.71 -2.09
CA ALA A 178 13.61 7.86 -2.97
C ALA A 178 15.07 8.36 -2.91
N MET A 179 15.98 7.49 -3.32
CA MET A 179 17.43 7.71 -3.41
C MET A 179 17.94 7.34 -4.79
N PRO A 180 19.13 7.83 -5.21
CA PRO A 180 19.74 7.43 -6.47
C PRO A 180 19.88 5.90 -6.60
N GLY A 181 19.57 5.36 -7.78
CA GLY A 181 19.62 3.91 -8.03
C GLY A 181 18.48 3.09 -7.41
N ALA A 182 17.49 3.74 -6.83
CA ALA A 182 16.32 3.07 -6.24
C ALA A 182 15.03 3.54 -6.91
N LYS A 183 14.21 4.38 -6.28
CA LYS A 183 12.96 4.87 -6.88
C LYS A 183 13.16 5.27 -8.35
N THR A 184 12.18 4.94 -9.22
CA THR A 184 12.19 5.17 -10.67
C THR A 184 13.18 4.34 -11.47
N THR A 185 13.77 3.31 -10.89
CA THR A 185 14.68 2.41 -11.58
C THR A 185 14.21 0.96 -11.52
N LEU A 186 14.76 0.15 -12.44
CA LEU A 186 14.61 -1.31 -12.48
C LEU A 186 15.66 -2.06 -11.65
N TYR A 187 16.48 -1.33 -10.91
CA TYR A 187 17.44 -1.95 -10.02
C TYR A 187 16.75 -2.51 -8.76
N GLU A 188 17.44 -3.39 -8.06
CA GLU A 188 16.98 -4.03 -6.82
C GLU A 188 16.42 -3.01 -5.82
N GLY A 189 17.13 -1.90 -5.61
CA GLY A 189 16.68 -0.82 -4.70
C GLY A 189 15.37 -0.15 -5.11
N GLY A 190 14.96 -0.24 -6.38
CA GLY A 190 13.71 0.32 -6.89
C GLY A 190 12.55 -0.66 -6.87
N MET A 191 12.82 -1.94 -7.15
CA MET A 191 11.79 -2.97 -7.33
C MET A 191 11.53 -3.81 -6.09
N HIS A 192 12.56 -4.12 -5.31
CA HIS A 192 12.44 -4.96 -4.11
C HIS A 192 11.81 -4.18 -2.96
N ALA A 193 10.52 -3.93 -3.08
CA ALA A 193 9.73 -3.24 -2.08
C ALA A 193 9.26 -4.21 -0.98
N PRO A 194 9.09 -3.75 0.27
CA PRO A 194 8.61 -4.61 1.34
C PRO A 194 7.19 -5.12 1.06
N CYS A 195 6.99 -6.41 1.34
CA CYS A 195 5.68 -7.05 1.33
C CYS A 195 5.54 -7.92 2.58
N ILE A 196 4.72 -7.50 3.52
CA ILE A 196 4.43 -8.23 4.75
C ILE A 196 2.95 -8.58 4.76
N VAL A 197 2.65 -9.87 4.82
CA VAL A 197 1.28 -10.36 4.80
C VAL A 197 0.98 -11.13 6.09
N ARG A 198 -0.09 -10.76 6.75
CA ARG A 198 -0.70 -11.58 7.80
C ARG A 198 -2.02 -12.12 7.28
N ASN A 199 -2.03 -13.39 6.92
CA ASN A 199 -3.26 -14.13 6.72
C ASN A 199 -3.70 -14.71 8.09
N PRO A 200 -4.91 -14.39 8.59
CA PRO A 200 -5.36 -14.86 9.90
C PRO A 200 -5.49 -16.39 9.95
N TYR A 201 -5.75 -17.03 8.83
CA TYR A 201 -5.99 -18.48 8.71
C TYR A 201 -4.72 -19.28 8.42
N GLU A 202 -3.58 -18.57 8.15
CA GLU A 202 -2.30 -19.24 7.94
C GLU A 202 -1.75 -19.78 9.26
N LYS A 203 -1.34 -21.04 9.25
CA LYS A 203 -0.79 -21.72 10.41
C LYS A 203 0.71 -21.48 10.54
N ASN A 204 1.45 -21.48 9.41
CA ASN A 204 2.87 -21.24 9.36
C ASN A 204 3.14 -19.75 9.35
N ARG A 205 3.59 -19.22 10.49
CA ARG A 205 3.81 -17.78 10.65
C ARG A 205 5.29 -17.45 10.75
N GLY A 206 5.64 -16.21 10.42
CA GLY A 206 7.02 -15.74 10.44
C GLY A 206 7.88 -16.32 9.32
N VAL A 207 7.26 -16.88 8.30
CA VAL A 207 7.96 -17.41 7.12
C VAL A 207 8.47 -16.26 6.27
N LYS A 208 9.70 -16.39 5.78
CA LYS A 208 10.24 -15.58 4.69
C LYS A 208 10.22 -16.41 3.43
N SER A 209 9.75 -15.84 2.35
CA SER A 209 9.68 -16.48 1.05
C SER A 209 10.39 -15.64 0.01
N ASP A 210 11.15 -16.27 -0.87
CA ASP A 210 11.82 -15.65 -2.01
C ASP A 210 10.96 -15.70 -3.28
N ALA A 211 9.67 -16.05 -3.15
CA ALA A 211 8.72 -16.05 -4.25
C ALA A 211 8.60 -14.67 -4.90
N LEU A 212 8.70 -14.61 -6.22
CA LEU A 212 8.58 -13.38 -7.00
C LEU A 212 7.12 -12.96 -7.09
N VAL A 213 6.70 -12.07 -6.20
CA VAL A 213 5.37 -11.48 -6.15
C VAL A 213 5.41 -10.07 -6.73
N SER A 214 4.47 -9.74 -7.59
CA SER A 214 4.31 -8.41 -8.18
C SER A 214 3.06 -7.72 -7.66
N TRP A 215 3.00 -6.37 -7.71
CA TRP A 215 1.81 -5.64 -7.27
C TRP A 215 0.57 -5.91 -8.14
N VAL A 216 0.73 -6.45 -9.33
CA VAL A 216 -0.37 -6.96 -10.15
C VAL A 216 -1.10 -8.13 -9.47
N ASP A 217 -0.43 -8.85 -8.58
CA ASP A 217 -0.95 -10.00 -7.84
C ASP A 217 -1.79 -9.61 -6.62
N LEU A 218 -1.75 -8.34 -6.19
CA LEU A 218 -2.51 -7.86 -5.03
C LEU A 218 -4.02 -7.98 -5.23
N THR A 219 -4.51 -7.54 -6.39
CA THR A 219 -5.95 -7.60 -6.67
C THR A 219 -6.50 -9.02 -6.64
N PRO A 220 -5.93 -9.99 -7.39
CA PRO A 220 -6.41 -11.37 -7.33
C PRO A 220 -6.25 -11.98 -5.93
N SER A 221 -5.17 -11.67 -5.20
CA SER A 221 -4.96 -12.20 -3.84
C SER A 221 -6.00 -11.71 -2.85
N ILE A 222 -6.33 -10.43 -2.87
CA ILE A 222 -7.34 -9.86 -1.99
C ILE A 222 -8.74 -10.38 -2.35
N LEU A 223 -9.04 -10.53 -3.64
CA LEU A 223 -10.31 -11.10 -4.10
C LEU A 223 -10.42 -12.59 -3.78
N ASP A 224 -9.33 -13.33 -3.83
CA ASP A 224 -9.26 -14.72 -3.42
C ASP A 224 -9.56 -14.88 -1.92
N PHE A 225 -8.85 -14.14 -1.07
CA PHE A 225 -9.14 -14.10 0.36
C PHE A 225 -10.59 -13.70 0.66
N ALA A 226 -11.14 -12.76 -0.09
CA ALA A 226 -12.52 -12.31 0.02
C ALA A 226 -13.55 -13.34 -0.51
N GLY A 227 -13.10 -14.45 -1.08
CA GLY A 227 -13.96 -15.42 -1.74
C GLY A 227 -14.68 -14.88 -2.98
N ALA A 228 -14.17 -13.80 -3.58
CA ALA A 228 -14.71 -13.09 -4.73
C ALA A 228 -14.02 -13.43 -6.06
N LEU A 229 -12.89 -14.15 -6.01
CA LEU A 229 -12.19 -14.65 -7.19
C LEU A 229 -12.78 -15.98 -7.63
N GLY A 230 -13.06 -16.13 -8.93
CA GLY A 230 -13.48 -17.41 -9.53
C GLY A 230 -12.28 -18.31 -9.84
N ASN A 231 -12.51 -19.60 -10.03
CA ASN A 231 -11.48 -20.59 -10.36
C ASN A 231 -10.81 -20.34 -11.72
N ASP A 232 -11.44 -19.52 -12.57
CA ASP A 232 -10.93 -19.10 -13.88
C ASP A 232 -10.10 -17.79 -13.81
N GLY A 233 -9.74 -17.33 -12.60
CA GLY A 233 -9.04 -16.07 -12.39
C GLY A 233 -9.89 -14.83 -12.65
N ARG A 234 -11.20 -14.96 -12.79
CA ARG A 234 -12.13 -13.85 -12.98
C ARG A 234 -12.92 -13.58 -11.70
N SER A 235 -13.48 -12.39 -11.59
CA SER A 235 -14.44 -12.12 -10.52
C SER A 235 -15.66 -13.04 -10.64
N LYS A 236 -16.12 -13.60 -9.52
CA LYS A 236 -17.31 -14.46 -9.52
C LYS A 236 -18.52 -13.73 -10.12
N ALA A 237 -19.31 -14.45 -10.90
CA ALA A 237 -20.48 -13.91 -11.62
C ALA A 237 -21.48 -13.19 -10.69
N GLY A 238 -21.64 -13.63 -9.44
CA GLY A 238 -22.47 -12.95 -8.45
C GLY A 238 -22.00 -11.55 -8.07
N VAL A 239 -20.69 -11.31 -8.02
CA VAL A 239 -20.09 -10.00 -7.77
C VAL A 239 -20.38 -9.08 -8.94
N LEU A 240 -20.18 -9.55 -10.16
CA LEU A 240 -20.46 -8.80 -11.39
C LEU A 240 -21.94 -8.46 -11.53
N ASN A 241 -22.85 -9.36 -11.14
CA ASN A 241 -24.29 -9.11 -11.20
C ASN A 241 -24.74 -8.06 -10.20
N LYS A 242 -24.16 -8.01 -9.00
CA LYS A 242 -24.41 -6.94 -8.01
C LYS A 242 -23.85 -5.58 -8.48
N LEU A 243 -22.73 -5.59 -9.19
CA LEU A 243 -22.19 -4.37 -9.79
C LEU A 243 -23.06 -3.86 -10.94
N LYS A 244 -23.71 -4.74 -11.69
CA LYS A 244 -24.66 -4.37 -12.76
C LYS A 244 -25.87 -3.57 -12.27
N SER A 245 -26.26 -3.73 -11.02
CA SER A 245 -27.39 -3.01 -10.41
C SER A 245 -27.04 -1.65 -9.81
N ARG A 246 -25.76 -1.31 -9.67
CA ARG A 246 -25.26 -0.07 -9.06
C ARG A 246 -24.44 0.73 -10.05
N THR A 247 -24.97 1.82 -10.59
CA THR A 247 -24.28 2.95 -11.24
C THR A 247 -23.00 2.67 -12.06
N VAL A 248 -22.90 1.53 -12.72
CA VAL A 248 -21.85 1.26 -13.72
C VAL A 248 -22.39 1.68 -15.07
N THR A 249 -21.66 2.50 -15.82
CA THR A 249 -22.08 2.96 -17.15
C THR A 249 -22.30 1.80 -18.11
N GLY A 250 -23.12 1.98 -19.15
CA GLY A 250 -23.41 0.93 -20.14
C GLY A 250 -22.14 0.36 -20.80
N GLU A 251 -21.13 1.18 -21.00
CA GLU A 251 -19.85 0.80 -21.59
C GLU A 251 -18.98 -0.05 -20.61
N GLN A 252 -19.02 0.26 -19.33
CA GLN A 252 -18.41 -0.56 -18.28
C GLN A 252 -19.11 -1.92 -18.17
N ARG A 253 -20.41 -2.00 -18.39
CA ARG A 253 -21.18 -3.24 -18.33
C ARG A 253 -20.82 -4.23 -19.43
N SER A 254 -20.57 -3.78 -20.66
CA SER A 254 -20.25 -4.68 -21.76
C SER A 254 -18.86 -5.32 -21.66
N ARG A 255 -17.93 -4.65 -20.99
CA ARG A 255 -16.55 -5.12 -20.79
C ARG A 255 -16.37 -5.94 -19.51
N LEU A 256 -17.23 -5.79 -18.51
CA LEU A 256 -17.27 -6.60 -17.29
C LEU A 256 -17.50 -8.09 -17.54
N ALA A 257 -18.21 -8.43 -18.61
CA ALA A 257 -18.51 -9.82 -18.94
C ALA A 257 -17.29 -10.64 -19.41
N GLY A 258 -16.13 -10.00 -19.61
CA GLY A 258 -14.93 -10.65 -20.13
C GLY A 258 -13.59 -10.20 -19.51
N GLY A 259 -13.62 -9.30 -18.52
CA GLY A 259 -12.39 -8.73 -17.95
C GLY A 259 -11.58 -9.75 -17.17
N THR A 260 -10.42 -10.13 -17.71
CA THR A 260 -9.43 -10.95 -17.00
C THR A 260 -8.75 -10.07 -15.95
N ILE A 261 -8.71 -10.55 -14.71
CA ILE A 261 -7.88 -9.95 -13.67
C ILE A 261 -6.44 -10.41 -13.94
N HIS A 262 -5.53 -9.46 -14.16
CA HIS A 262 -4.13 -9.76 -14.36
C HIS A 262 -3.46 -10.15 -13.03
N GLY A 263 -2.35 -10.88 -13.12
CA GLY A 263 -1.66 -11.44 -11.97
C GLY A 263 -2.31 -12.73 -11.46
N ARG A 264 -1.76 -13.26 -10.39
CA ARG A 264 -2.20 -14.51 -9.75
C ARG A 264 -2.29 -14.32 -8.24
N SER A 265 -3.17 -15.07 -7.58
CA SER A 265 -3.26 -15.01 -6.11
C SER A 265 -2.02 -15.64 -5.48
N PHE A 266 -1.38 -14.92 -4.56
CA PHE A 266 -0.32 -15.46 -3.72
C PHE A 266 -0.82 -16.03 -2.38
N ILE A 267 -2.13 -16.01 -2.13
CA ILE A 267 -2.70 -16.58 -0.91
C ILE A 267 -2.29 -18.06 -0.72
N PRO A 268 -2.27 -18.92 -1.77
CA PRO A 268 -1.91 -20.33 -1.63
C PRO A 268 -0.45 -20.59 -1.22
N ILE A 269 0.45 -19.63 -1.42
CA ILE A 269 1.88 -19.79 -1.07
C ILE A 269 2.25 -19.11 0.25
N LEU A 270 1.32 -18.48 0.92
CA LEU A 270 1.56 -17.95 2.26
C LEU A 270 1.87 -19.10 3.22
N GLY A 271 2.92 -18.95 4.01
CA GLY A 271 3.39 -20.03 4.88
C GLY A 271 4.33 -21.04 4.24
N GLU A 272 4.56 -20.95 2.93
CA GLU A 272 5.48 -21.82 2.19
C GLU A 272 6.85 -21.16 2.03
N THR A 273 7.90 -21.98 2.12
CA THR A 273 9.27 -21.54 1.79
C THR A 273 9.66 -21.92 0.37
N SER A 274 8.92 -22.84 -0.27
CA SER A 274 9.15 -23.22 -1.65
C SER A 274 8.72 -22.12 -2.59
N THR A 275 9.58 -21.77 -3.54
CA THR A 275 9.30 -20.81 -4.62
C THR A 275 8.90 -21.50 -5.92
N LYS A 276 8.67 -22.82 -5.90
CA LYS A 276 8.26 -23.56 -7.08
C LYS A 276 7.07 -22.89 -7.76
N ASP A 277 7.18 -22.67 -9.05
CA ASP A 277 6.20 -21.95 -9.89
C ASP A 277 6.07 -20.45 -9.57
N TRP A 278 6.98 -19.89 -8.74
CA TRP A 278 7.04 -18.48 -8.35
C TRP A 278 8.46 -17.90 -8.47
N ASP A 279 9.22 -18.43 -9.38
CA ASP A 279 10.60 -18.05 -9.74
C ASP A 279 10.65 -17.03 -10.89
N GLU A 280 9.49 -16.73 -11.50
CA GLU A 280 9.34 -15.70 -12.52
C GLU A 280 8.34 -14.62 -12.07
N GLY A 281 8.73 -13.36 -12.18
CA GLY A 281 7.89 -12.21 -11.88
C GLY A 281 7.80 -11.23 -13.06
N TYR A 282 6.70 -10.50 -13.13
CA TYR A 282 6.51 -9.46 -14.12
C TYR A 282 7.23 -8.18 -13.73
N ALA A 283 8.35 -7.89 -14.41
CA ALA A 283 9.07 -6.63 -14.25
C ALA A 283 8.68 -5.55 -15.28
N SER A 284 7.74 -5.82 -16.18
CA SER A 284 7.40 -4.94 -17.30
C SER A 284 6.79 -3.59 -16.89
N HIS A 285 6.37 -3.43 -15.66
CA HIS A 285 5.61 -2.24 -15.22
C HIS A 285 6.48 -1.07 -14.78
N THR A 286 7.70 -1.32 -14.55
CA THR A 286 8.67 -0.30 -14.17
C THR A 286 9.03 0.63 -15.30
N PHE A 287 8.61 0.33 -16.51
CA PHE A 287 8.80 1.19 -17.67
C PHE A 287 8.24 2.60 -17.47
N HIS A 288 7.21 2.74 -16.69
CA HIS A 288 6.62 4.04 -16.38
C HIS A 288 7.47 4.90 -15.47
N GLU A 289 8.30 4.27 -14.68
CA GLU A 289 9.16 4.98 -13.73
C GLU A 289 10.25 5.78 -14.43
N LEU A 290 10.65 5.35 -15.62
CA LEU A 290 11.61 6.09 -16.44
C LEU A 290 11.07 7.43 -16.92
N THR A 291 9.77 7.60 -17.00
CA THR A 291 9.14 8.85 -17.40
C THR A 291 8.88 9.80 -16.23
N MET A 292 9.06 9.36 -15.02
CA MET A 292 8.94 10.20 -13.82
C MET A 292 10.21 10.96 -13.49
N TYR A 293 11.11 11.05 -14.43
CA TYR A 293 12.27 11.87 -14.36
C TYR A 293 11.89 13.30 -14.53
N TYR A 294 11.91 14.01 -13.47
CA TYR A 294 12.04 15.45 -13.53
C TYR A 294 13.03 15.94 -12.53
N PRO A 295 13.87 16.88 -12.99
CA PRO A 295 14.86 17.53 -12.15
C PRO A 295 14.22 18.24 -10.96
#